data_eb95a4a3bd2cd031c882f3ab27ff4cc4
#
_entry.id   eb95a4a3bd2cd031c882f3ab27ff4cc4
#
_cell.length_a   1.000
_cell.length_b   1.000
_cell.length_c   1.000
_cell.angle_alpha   90.00
_cell.angle_beta   90.00
_cell.angle_gamma   90.00
#
_symmetry.space_group_name_H-M   'P 1'
#
loop_
_entity.id
_entity.type
_entity.pdbx_description
1 polymer ?
#
loop_
_entity_poly.entity_id
_entity_poly.type
_entity_poly.pdbx_seq_one_letter_code
_entity_poly.pdbx_strand_id
1 'polypeptide(L)'
;MDGVLVDSEPLHKRAKELAFAEIGIELPDSVYDSYKGQPDATMLPEIMIARGFPTKSIEELLRRKRQIYEAIEHDLQAVDGAVDFIRWAASRYKIALATSATARNREATLSLLGIGELFHGVVDASGHQRPKPDPEVFLIALQRLGLRAADCWIIEDSVNGLRAAKAAGCFSAAITTTFNKDTLVTAGADIVVDSFSELRALLESL
;
A
#
# COMPACT_ATOMS: atom_id res chain seq x y z
N MET A 1 0.47 -4.16 -1.03
CA MET A 1 -0.95 -4.60 -1.04
C MET A 1 -1.79 -3.52 -1.67
N ASP A 2 -2.02 -2.44 -0.95
CA ASP A 2 -2.66 -1.25 -1.47
C ASP A 2 -1.82 -0.70 -2.62
N GLY A 3 -2.46 -0.25 -3.71
CA GLY A 3 -1.82 0.20 -4.94
C GLY A 3 -1.04 -0.87 -5.74
N VAL A 4 -0.86 -2.08 -5.20
CA VAL A 4 -0.20 -3.20 -5.90
C VAL A 4 -1.17 -4.33 -6.21
N LEU A 5 -1.87 -4.86 -5.22
CA LEU A 5 -2.86 -5.94 -5.41
C LEU A 5 -4.27 -5.38 -5.62
N VAL A 6 -4.59 -4.29 -4.97
CA VAL A 6 -5.89 -3.61 -4.99
C VAL A 6 -5.72 -2.12 -5.17
N ASP A 7 -6.64 -1.50 -5.91
CA ASP A 7 -6.76 -0.04 -6.01
C ASP A 7 -7.65 0.46 -4.86
N SER A 8 -7.01 0.73 -3.72
CA SER A 8 -7.70 1.18 -2.51
C SER A 8 -7.78 2.70 -2.36
N GLU A 9 -7.04 3.47 -3.16
CA GLU A 9 -6.99 4.94 -3.04
C GLU A 9 -8.35 5.62 -3.25
N PRO A 10 -9.19 5.23 -4.24
CA PRO A 10 -10.53 5.81 -4.39
C PRO A 10 -11.40 5.60 -3.16
N LEU A 11 -11.32 4.42 -2.53
CA LEU A 11 -12.08 4.11 -1.31
C LEU A 11 -11.56 4.89 -0.11
N HIS A 12 -10.25 5.01 0.02
CA HIS A 12 -9.64 5.83 1.07
C HIS A 12 -10.03 7.29 0.94
N LYS A 13 -10.04 7.85 -0.28
CA LYS A 13 -10.50 9.21 -0.56
C LYS A 13 -11.97 9.36 -0.17
N ARG A 14 -12.84 8.47 -0.65
CA ARG A 14 -14.28 8.49 -0.35
C ARG A 14 -14.56 8.40 1.16
N ALA A 15 -13.85 7.54 1.88
CA ALA A 15 -14.01 7.42 3.32
C ALA A 15 -13.58 8.70 4.07
N LYS A 16 -12.53 9.40 3.59
CA LYS A 16 -12.13 10.71 4.12
C LYS A 16 -13.18 11.79 3.84
N GLU A 17 -13.68 11.84 2.61
CA GLU A 17 -14.74 12.78 2.21
C GLU A 17 -15.98 12.65 3.09
N LEU A 18 -16.47 11.43 3.27
CA LEU A 18 -17.64 11.15 4.10
C LEU A 18 -17.38 11.50 5.57
N ALA A 19 -16.21 11.16 6.10
CA ALA A 19 -15.87 11.47 7.48
C ALA A 19 -15.76 12.99 7.73
N PHE A 20 -15.19 13.75 6.82
CA PHE A 20 -15.13 15.21 6.90
C PHE A 20 -16.51 15.86 6.71
N ALA A 21 -17.36 15.33 5.83
CA ALA A 21 -18.72 15.83 5.62
C ALA A 21 -19.58 15.70 6.89
N GLU A 22 -19.42 14.62 7.67
CA GLU A 22 -20.14 14.43 8.95
C GLU A 22 -19.85 15.55 9.98
N ILE A 23 -18.72 16.24 9.85
CA ILE A 23 -18.34 17.37 10.72
C ILE A 23 -18.38 18.72 9.98
N GLY A 24 -19.06 18.78 8.83
CA GLY A 24 -19.29 20.00 8.06
C GLY A 24 -18.04 20.52 7.33
N ILE A 25 -17.05 19.68 7.05
CA ILE A 25 -15.86 20.04 6.28
C ILE A 25 -15.97 19.47 4.87
N GLU A 26 -15.90 20.34 3.88
CA GLU A 26 -15.72 19.98 2.48
C GLU A 26 -14.32 20.40 2.01
N LEU A 27 -13.63 19.53 1.30
CA LEU A 27 -12.28 19.74 0.78
C LEU A 27 -12.29 19.56 -0.73
N PRO A 28 -11.60 20.41 -1.50
CA PRO A 28 -11.41 20.21 -2.93
C PRO A 28 -10.48 19.00 -3.18
N ASP A 29 -10.62 18.37 -4.34
CA ASP A 29 -9.81 17.21 -4.76
C ASP A 29 -8.31 17.49 -4.65
N SER A 30 -7.86 18.70 -4.99
CA SER A 30 -6.45 19.10 -4.90
C SER A 30 -5.84 18.93 -3.50
N VAL A 31 -6.66 19.03 -2.43
CA VAL A 31 -6.20 18.78 -1.07
C VAL A 31 -5.96 17.28 -0.86
N TYR A 32 -6.89 16.41 -1.29
CA TYR A 32 -6.69 14.97 -1.21
C TYR A 32 -5.47 14.53 -2.01
N ASP A 33 -5.28 15.07 -3.22
CA ASP A 33 -4.14 14.76 -4.09
C ASP A 33 -2.80 15.15 -3.46
N SER A 34 -2.75 16.24 -2.70
CA SER A 34 -1.52 16.69 -2.01
C SER A 34 -1.08 15.75 -0.88
N TYR A 35 -2.01 14.95 -0.35
CA TYR A 35 -1.72 13.95 0.68
C TYR A 35 -1.69 12.52 0.15
N LYS A 36 -1.73 12.32 -1.17
CA LYS A 36 -1.70 11.00 -1.78
C LYS A 36 -0.47 10.20 -1.33
N GLY A 37 -0.68 8.95 -0.91
CA GLY A 37 0.38 8.09 -0.39
C GLY A 37 0.87 8.45 1.03
N GLN A 38 0.24 9.41 1.70
CA GLN A 38 0.52 9.73 3.10
C GLN A 38 -0.49 9.03 4.04
N PRO A 39 -0.07 8.64 5.26
CA PRO A 39 -0.97 8.06 6.24
C PRO A 39 -2.09 9.05 6.64
N ASP A 40 -3.30 8.52 6.90
CA ASP A 40 -4.42 9.32 7.44
C ASP A 40 -4.04 10.06 8.74
N ALA A 41 -3.15 9.45 9.53
CA ALA A 41 -2.60 10.05 10.76
C ALA A 41 -1.77 11.32 10.51
N THR A 42 -1.40 11.62 9.27
CA THR A 42 -0.76 12.89 8.87
C THR A 42 -1.81 13.88 8.37
N MET A 43 -2.56 13.51 7.35
CA MET A 43 -3.53 14.40 6.69
C MET A 43 -4.62 14.90 7.64
N LEU A 44 -5.31 13.97 8.33
CA LEU A 44 -6.48 14.36 9.11
C LEU A 44 -6.14 15.31 10.27
N PRO A 45 -5.08 15.05 11.08
CA PRO A 45 -4.65 15.97 12.11
C PRO A 45 -4.27 17.36 11.59
N GLU A 46 -3.49 17.43 10.51
CA GLU A 46 -3.06 18.72 9.94
C GLU A 46 -4.26 19.59 9.54
N ILE A 47 -5.24 19.01 8.85
CA ILE A 47 -6.45 19.72 8.43
C ILE A 47 -7.29 20.15 9.64
N MET A 48 -7.46 19.26 10.62
CA MET A 48 -8.26 19.52 11.82
C MET A 48 -7.63 20.62 12.69
N ILE A 49 -6.31 20.56 12.90
CA ILE A 49 -5.56 21.57 13.67
C ILE A 49 -5.64 22.92 12.98
N ALA A 50 -5.44 22.96 11.66
CA ALA A 50 -5.54 24.20 10.88
C ALA A 50 -6.94 24.86 10.97
N ARG A 51 -7.97 24.09 11.32
CA ARG A 51 -9.36 24.57 11.55
C ARG A 51 -9.74 24.74 13.03
N GLY A 52 -8.78 24.59 13.95
CA GLY A 52 -8.99 24.83 15.37
C GLY A 52 -9.74 23.73 16.13
N PHE A 53 -9.80 22.51 15.57
CA PHE A 53 -10.42 21.38 16.26
C PHE A 53 -9.51 20.82 17.37
N PRO A 54 -10.07 20.37 18.50
CA PRO A 54 -9.29 19.76 19.59
C PRO A 54 -8.83 18.34 19.23
N THR A 55 -7.75 17.87 19.85
CA THR A 55 -7.15 16.54 19.62
C THR A 55 -8.17 15.39 19.72
N LYS A 56 -9.10 15.45 20.70
CA LYS A 56 -10.15 14.43 20.85
C LYS A 56 -11.01 14.28 19.58
N SER A 57 -11.33 15.39 18.92
CA SER A 57 -12.09 15.36 17.65
C SER A 57 -11.28 14.73 16.51
N ILE A 58 -9.94 14.86 16.54
CA ILE A 58 -9.05 14.23 15.55
C ILE A 58 -9.08 12.71 15.70
N GLU A 59 -8.96 12.20 16.93
CA GLU A 59 -9.03 10.76 17.21
C GLU A 59 -10.40 10.17 16.80
N GLU A 60 -11.45 10.90 17.07
CA GLU A 60 -12.81 10.51 16.70
C GLU A 60 -12.99 10.47 15.18
N LEU A 61 -12.47 11.46 14.44
CA LEU A 61 -12.50 11.50 12.98
C LEU A 61 -11.70 10.33 12.36
N LEU A 62 -10.51 10.05 12.87
CA LEU A 62 -9.69 8.91 12.43
C LEU A 62 -10.44 7.58 12.63
N ARG A 63 -11.07 7.41 13.80
CA ARG A 63 -11.89 6.23 14.10
C ARG A 63 -13.09 6.15 13.14
N ARG A 64 -13.79 7.27 12.93
CA ARG A 64 -14.96 7.32 12.06
C ARG A 64 -14.61 7.02 10.59
N LYS A 65 -13.53 7.63 10.07
CA LYS A 65 -13.02 7.33 8.73
C LYS A 65 -12.74 5.83 8.55
N ARG A 66 -12.14 5.18 9.57
CA ARG A 66 -11.89 3.74 9.52
C ARG A 66 -13.19 2.93 9.43
N GLN A 67 -14.20 3.27 10.23
CA GLN A 67 -15.51 2.61 10.19
C GLN A 67 -16.20 2.77 8.83
N ILE A 68 -16.10 3.97 8.22
CA ILE A 68 -16.67 4.22 6.90
C ILE A 68 -15.93 3.37 5.86
N TYR A 69 -14.58 3.35 5.89
CA TYR A 69 -13.79 2.52 4.97
C TYR A 69 -14.19 1.04 5.08
N GLU A 70 -14.30 0.52 6.29
CA GLU A 70 -14.72 -0.86 6.55
C GLU A 70 -16.13 -1.17 6.01
N ALA A 71 -17.05 -0.19 6.01
CA ALA A 71 -18.38 -0.36 5.46
C ALA A 71 -18.42 -0.41 3.93
N ILE A 72 -17.45 0.24 3.26
CA ILE A 72 -17.37 0.32 1.79
C ILE A 72 -16.26 -0.56 1.18
N GLU A 73 -15.50 -1.30 1.99
CA GLU A 73 -14.37 -2.11 1.50
C GLU A 73 -14.79 -3.22 0.53
N HIS A 74 -16.09 -3.59 0.50
CA HIS A 74 -16.60 -4.56 -0.46
C HIS A 74 -16.59 -4.03 -1.92
N ASP A 75 -16.45 -2.73 -2.12
CA ASP A 75 -16.28 -2.10 -3.44
C ASP A 75 -14.82 -2.13 -3.93
N LEU A 76 -13.90 -2.70 -3.14
CA LEU A 76 -12.47 -2.76 -3.46
C LEU A 76 -12.22 -3.54 -4.75
N GLN A 77 -11.46 -2.96 -5.66
CA GLN A 77 -11.14 -3.58 -6.94
C GLN A 77 -9.69 -4.08 -6.95
N ALA A 78 -9.47 -5.23 -7.58
CA ALA A 78 -8.11 -5.67 -7.88
C ALA A 78 -7.44 -4.71 -8.88
N VAL A 79 -6.14 -4.49 -8.73
CA VAL A 79 -5.33 -3.91 -9.80
C VAL A 79 -5.30 -4.87 -10.98
N ASP A 80 -5.45 -4.34 -12.19
CA ASP A 80 -5.53 -5.17 -13.39
C ASP A 80 -4.31 -6.09 -13.54
N GLY A 81 -4.57 -7.37 -13.76
CA GLY A 81 -3.54 -8.40 -13.88
C GLY A 81 -2.85 -8.83 -12.58
N ALA A 82 -3.10 -8.18 -11.44
CA ALA A 82 -2.43 -8.49 -10.17
C ALA A 82 -2.66 -9.93 -9.71
N VAL A 83 -3.90 -10.40 -9.71
CA VAL A 83 -4.26 -11.76 -9.26
C VAL A 83 -3.59 -12.83 -10.13
N ASP A 84 -3.61 -12.67 -11.44
CA ASP A 84 -3.00 -13.61 -12.38
C ASP A 84 -1.49 -13.61 -12.25
N PHE A 85 -0.89 -12.43 -12.05
CA PHE A 85 0.55 -12.30 -11.79
C PHE A 85 0.94 -13.02 -10.49
N ILE A 86 0.20 -12.84 -9.38
CA ILE A 86 0.49 -13.52 -8.11
C ILE A 86 0.38 -15.04 -8.25
N ARG A 87 -0.64 -15.56 -8.94
CA ARG A 87 -0.76 -17.00 -9.22
C ARG A 87 0.41 -17.54 -10.04
N TRP A 88 0.80 -16.80 -11.08
CA TRP A 88 1.97 -17.13 -11.90
C TRP A 88 3.27 -17.09 -11.07
N ALA A 89 3.48 -16.03 -10.28
CA ALA A 89 4.68 -15.88 -9.46
C ALA A 89 4.80 -16.97 -8.38
N ALA A 90 3.69 -17.28 -7.70
CA ALA A 90 3.67 -18.31 -6.65
C ALA A 90 4.05 -19.73 -7.17
N SER A 91 3.83 -20.00 -8.46
CA SER A 91 4.23 -21.28 -9.08
C SER A 91 5.74 -21.37 -9.39
N ARG A 92 6.49 -20.27 -9.26
CA ARG A 92 7.91 -20.16 -9.67
C ARG A 92 8.83 -19.65 -8.57
N TYR A 93 8.30 -18.81 -7.70
CA TYR A 93 9.07 -18.10 -6.69
C TYR A 93 8.46 -18.26 -5.30
N LYS A 94 9.26 -18.12 -4.27
CA LYS A 94 8.73 -17.84 -2.93
C LYS A 94 8.24 -16.40 -2.90
N ILE A 95 7.00 -16.18 -2.51
CA ILE A 95 6.41 -14.85 -2.42
C ILE A 95 6.00 -14.53 -0.98
N ALA A 96 6.15 -13.27 -0.59
CA ALA A 96 5.67 -12.75 0.68
C ALA A 96 4.89 -11.46 0.48
N LEU A 97 3.93 -11.22 1.36
CA LEU A 97 3.21 -9.96 1.46
C LEU A 97 3.80 -9.12 2.60
N ALA A 98 4.21 -7.88 2.29
CA ALA A 98 4.66 -6.88 3.24
C ALA A 98 3.82 -5.61 3.08
N THR A 99 2.96 -5.31 4.06
CA THR A 99 1.98 -4.22 3.98
C THR A 99 1.92 -3.41 5.27
N SER A 100 1.56 -2.11 5.13
CA SER A 100 1.21 -1.24 6.26
C SER A 100 -0.27 -1.36 6.68
N ALA A 101 -1.06 -2.17 5.99
CA ALA A 101 -2.46 -2.40 6.34
C ALA A 101 -2.58 -3.19 7.65
N THR A 102 -3.69 -3.00 8.35
CA THR A 102 -4.03 -3.81 9.54
C THR A 102 -4.26 -5.27 9.16
N ALA A 103 -4.12 -6.19 10.13
CA ALA A 103 -4.40 -7.61 9.92
C ALA A 103 -5.81 -7.83 9.36
N ARG A 104 -6.82 -7.09 9.88
CA ARG A 104 -8.20 -7.15 9.39
C ARG A 104 -8.31 -6.78 7.91
N ASN A 105 -7.76 -5.62 7.51
CA ASN A 105 -7.85 -5.18 6.11
C ASN A 105 -7.09 -6.11 5.18
N ARG A 106 -5.92 -6.61 5.61
CA ARG A 106 -5.15 -7.62 4.88
C ARG A 106 -5.97 -8.89 4.66
N GLU A 107 -6.62 -9.42 5.70
CA GLU A 107 -7.44 -10.63 5.62
C GLU A 107 -8.63 -10.43 4.69
N ALA A 108 -9.33 -9.32 4.81
CA ALA A 108 -10.44 -8.97 3.92
C ALA A 108 -9.98 -8.89 2.46
N THR A 109 -8.88 -8.20 2.17
CA THR A 109 -8.32 -8.08 0.82
C THR A 109 -7.90 -9.44 0.25
N LEU A 110 -7.13 -10.23 1.00
CA LEU A 110 -6.67 -11.54 0.52
C LEU A 110 -7.82 -12.52 0.30
N SER A 111 -8.85 -12.47 1.14
CA SER A 111 -10.07 -13.26 1.00
C SER A 111 -10.87 -12.85 -0.24
N LEU A 112 -11.04 -11.54 -0.47
CA LEU A 112 -11.70 -11.00 -1.65
C LEU A 112 -11.02 -11.46 -2.95
N LEU A 113 -9.68 -11.43 -2.98
CA LEU A 113 -8.90 -11.82 -4.16
C LEU A 113 -8.70 -13.34 -4.32
N GLY A 114 -8.96 -14.14 -3.28
CA GLY A 114 -8.76 -15.60 -3.30
C GLY A 114 -7.31 -16.02 -3.53
N ILE A 115 -6.35 -15.29 -2.92
CA ILE A 115 -4.90 -15.52 -3.11
C ILE A 115 -4.12 -15.67 -1.79
N GLY A 116 -4.79 -15.68 -0.65
CA GLY A 116 -4.14 -15.68 0.66
C GLY A 116 -3.17 -16.85 0.87
N GLU A 117 -3.56 -18.04 0.43
CA GLU A 117 -2.78 -19.27 0.56
C GLU A 117 -1.51 -19.33 -0.33
N LEU A 118 -1.38 -18.38 -1.25
CA LEU A 118 -0.23 -18.35 -2.16
C LEU A 118 1.03 -17.74 -1.51
N PHE A 119 0.88 -16.98 -0.43
CA PHE A 119 2.00 -16.30 0.24
C PHE A 119 2.70 -17.20 1.25
N HIS A 120 4.01 -17.37 1.09
CA HIS A 120 4.89 -18.13 2.01
C HIS A 120 5.19 -17.36 3.30
N GLY A 121 4.96 -16.05 3.31
CA GLY A 121 5.13 -15.17 4.46
C GLY A 121 4.27 -13.92 4.34
N VAL A 122 3.73 -13.46 5.45
CA VAL A 122 2.89 -12.25 5.49
C VAL A 122 3.33 -11.37 6.65
N VAL A 123 3.61 -10.09 6.39
CA VAL A 123 3.92 -9.06 7.40
C VAL A 123 2.93 -7.92 7.20
N ASP A 124 2.13 -7.64 8.20
CA ASP A 124 1.18 -6.52 8.25
C ASP A 124 1.59 -5.50 9.33
N ALA A 125 0.75 -4.49 9.56
CA ALA A 125 1.02 -3.41 10.51
C ALA A 125 1.31 -3.89 11.94
N SER A 126 0.85 -5.06 12.35
CA SER A 126 1.13 -5.64 13.67
C SER A 126 2.48 -6.36 13.73
N GLY A 127 3.06 -6.66 12.58
CA GLY A 127 4.29 -7.44 12.45
C GLY A 127 5.59 -6.61 12.46
N HIS A 128 5.52 -5.28 12.49
CA HIS A 128 6.68 -4.37 12.52
C HIS A 128 6.39 -3.14 13.37
N GLN A 129 7.42 -2.44 13.83
CA GLN A 129 7.28 -1.26 14.69
C GLN A 129 7.51 0.05 13.95
N ARG A 130 8.40 0.04 12.95
CA ARG A 130 8.76 1.23 12.20
C ARG A 130 8.11 1.20 10.83
N PRO A 131 7.30 2.24 10.50
CA PRO A 131 6.63 2.30 9.21
C PRO A 131 7.61 2.62 8.08
N LYS A 132 7.24 2.29 6.84
CA LYS A 132 7.95 2.74 5.63
C LYS A 132 8.11 4.28 5.68
N PRO A 133 9.29 4.85 5.40
CA PRO A 133 10.39 4.29 4.61
C PRO A 133 11.43 3.46 5.40
N ASP A 134 11.20 3.11 6.67
CA ASP A 134 12.06 2.15 7.37
C ASP A 134 11.97 0.77 6.70
N PRO A 135 13.10 0.04 6.49
CA PRO A 135 13.10 -1.24 5.81
C PRO A 135 12.54 -2.41 6.64
N GLU A 136 12.17 -2.21 7.90
CA GLU A 136 11.86 -3.26 8.85
C GLU A 136 10.84 -4.27 8.32
N VAL A 137 9.75 -3.79 7.69
CA VAL A 137 8.70 -4.66 7.14
C VAL A 137 9.26 -5.63 6.08
N PHE A 138 10.18 -5.18 5.24
CA PHE A 138 10.82 -6.00 4.21
C PHE A 138 11.88 -6.93 4.79
N LEU A 139 12.67 -6.47 5.75
CA LEU A 139 13.67 -7.31 6.43
C LEU A 139 13.00 -8.49 7.16
N ILE A 140 11.84 -8.26 7.80
CA ILE A 140 11.05 -9.33 8.43
C ILE A 140 10.49 -10.29 7.36
N ALA A 141 10.00 -9.78 6.22
CA ALA A 141 9.52 -10.60 5.13
C ALA A 141 10.64 -11.50 4.56
N LEU A 142 11.84 -10.95 4.34
CA LEU A 142 13.04 -11.70 3.92
C LEU A 142 13.40 -12.81 4.93
N GLN A 143 13.38 -12.49 6.22
CA GLN A 143 13.63 -13.47 7.27
C GLN A 143 12.61 -14.62 7.23
N ARG A 144 11.32 -14.32 7.03
CA ARG A 144 10.27 -15.36 6.91
C ARG A 144 10.44 -16.25 5.69
N LEU A 145 10.93 -15.69 4.58
CA LEU A 145 11.24 -16.47 3.38
C LEU A 145 12.55 -17.25 3.47
N GLY A 146 13.45 -16.87 4.40
CA GLY A 146 14.80 -17.42 4.50
C GLY A 146 15.68 -17.05 3.30
N LEU A 147 15.53 -15.83 2.76
CA LEU A 147 16.21 -15.34 1.57
C LEU A 147 17.07 -14.10 1.87
N ARG A 148 18.10 -13.89 1.05
CA ARG A 148 18.94 -12.67 1.11
C ARG A 148 18.26 -11.55 0.32
N ALA A 149 18.47 -10.32 0.72
CA ALA A 149 17.93 -9.15 0.04
C ALA A 149 18.29 -9.10 -1.46
N ALA A 150 19.54 -9.42 -1.79
CA ALA A 150 20.03 -9.41 -3.16
C ALA A 150 19.37 -10.46 -4.09
N ASP A 151 18.70 -11.45 -3.52
CA ASP A 151 18.02 -12.50 -4.26
C ASP A 151 16.50 -12.22 -4.40
N CYS A 152 16.05 -11.04 -3.93
CA CYS A 152 14.63 -10.71 -3.85
C CYS A 152 14.30 -9.41 -4.58
N TRP A 153 13.14 -9.44 -5.24
CA TRP A 153 12.52 -8.25 -5.81
C TRP A 153 11.37 -7.80 -4.93
N ILE A 154 11.23 -6.50 -4.76
CA ILE A 154 10.08 -5.87 -4.11
C ILE A 154 9.26 -5.16 -5.18
N ILE A 155 7.96 -5.45 -5.23
CA ILE A 155 7.00 -4.77 -6.09
C ILE A 155 6.28 -3.73 -5.22
N GLU A 156 6.35 -2.48 -5.63
CA GLU A 156 5.82 -1.32 -4.89
C GLU A 156 5.20 -0.29 -5.83
N ASP A 157 4.32 0.54 -5.27
CA ASP A 157 3.64 1.63 -5.97
C ASP A 157 3.95 3.01 -5.35
N SER A 158 4.63 3.03 -4.19
CA SER A 158 4.76 4.22 -3.33
C SER A 158 6.19 4.66 -3.12
N VAL A 159 6.38 5.99 -2.96
CA VAL A 159 7.68 6.61 -2.67
C VAL A 159 8.30 6.05 -1.39
N ASN A 160 7.51 5.92 -0.32
CA ASN A 160 8.01 5.40 0.96
C ASN A 160 8.34 3.90 0.88
N GLY A 161 7.56 3.14 0.13
CA GLY A 161 7.83 1.72 -0.11
C GLY A 161 9.12 1.49 -0.89
N LEU A 162 9.37 2.27 -1.95
CA LEU A 162 10.60 2.19 -2.74
C LEU A 162 11.84 2.57 -1.91
N ARG A 163 11.74 3.62 -1.09
CA ARG A 163 12.83 3.97 -0.16
C ARG A 163 13.11 2.86 0.85
N ALA A 164 12.07 2.22 1.37
CA ALA A 164 12.21 1.07 2.27
C ALA A 164 12.83 -0.14 1.55
N ALA A 165 12.45 -0.42 0.30
CA ALA A 165 13.02 -1.49 -0.52
C ALA A 165 14.52 -1.29 -0.74
N LYS A 166 14.91 -0.08 -1.11
CA LYS A 166 16.31 0.32 -1.28
C LYS A 166 17.11 0.18 0.03
N ALA A 167 16.53 0.65 1.14
CA ALA A 167 17.17 0.53 2.46
C ALA A 167 17.28 -0.93 2.92
N ALA A 168 16.39 -1.82 2.48
CA ALA A 168 16.47 -3.27 2.70
C ALA A 168 17.53 -3.96 1.83
N GLY A 169 18.05 -3.28 0.80
CA GLY A 169 19.02 -3.83 -0.15
C GLY A 169 18.41 -4.78 -1.20
N CYS A 170 17.11 -4.69 -1.43
CA CYS A 170 16.42 -5.46 -2.46
C CYS A 170 16.36 -4.70 -3.78
N PHE A 171 16.24 -5.44 -4.88
CA PHE A 171 15.86 -4.87 -6.17
C PHE A 171 14.38 -4.47 -6.15
N SER A 172 14.04 -3.31 -6.70
CA SER A 172 12.69 -2.75 -6.65
C SER A 172 12.09 -2.57 -8.04
N ALA A 173 10.90 -3.13 -8.23
CA ALA A 173 10.04 -2.89 -9.39
C ALA A 173 8.87 -2.02 -8.95
N ALA A 174 8.78 -0.81 -9.49
CA ALA A 174 7.65 0.07 -9.23
C ALA A 174 6.55 -0.12 -10.28
N ILE A 175 5.29 -0.11 -9.84
CA ILE A 175 4.11 -0.10 -10.72
C ILE A 175 3.40 1.26 -10.64
N THR A 176 3.00 1.82 -11.79
CA THR A 176 2.47 3.20 -11.91
C THR A 176 0.98 3.34 -11.55
N THR A 177 0.50 2.58 -10.58
CA THR A 177 -0.90 2.60 -10.13
C THR A 177 -1.22 3.84 -9.28
N THR A 178 -0.31 4.22 -8.37
CA THR A 178 -0.52 5.32 -7.42
C THR A 178 0.21 6.59 -7.85
N PHE A 179 1.45 6.48 -8.28
CA PHE A 179 2.28 7.62 -8.71
C PHE A 179 2.72 7.46 -10.16
N ASN A 180 3.02 8.60 -10.82
CA ASN A 180 3.57 8.62 -12.16
C ASN A 180 5.02 8.12 -12.19
N LYS A 181 5.50 7.75 -13.37
CA LYS A 181 6.83 7.18 -13.61
C LYS A 181 7.96 8.06 -13.08
N ASP A 182 7.91 9.37 -13.32
CA ASP A 182 8.98 10.29 -12.91
C ASP A 182 9.13 10.35 -11.39
N THR A 183 8.01 10.34 -10.67
CA THR A 183 7.99 10.27 -9.20
C THR A 183 8.63 8.98 -8.69
N LEU A 184 8.29 7.84 -9.28
CA LEU A 184 8.80 6.53 -8.87
C LEU A 184 10.29 6.35 -9.20
N VAL A 185 10.74 6.83 -10.35
CA VAL A 185 12.17 6.89 -10.72
C VAL A 185 12.93 7.77 -9.72
N THR A 186 12.41 8.95 -9.41
CA THR A 186 13.03 9.86 -8.42
C THR A 186 13.07 9.25 -7.02
N ALA A 187 12.09 8.42 -6.65
CA ALA A 187 12.07 7.67 -5.40
C ALA A 187 13.13 6.56 -5.33
N GLY A 188 13.75 6.21 -6.46
CA GLY A 188 14.86 5.26 -6.56
C GLY A 188 14.43 3.85 -6.94
N ALA A 189 13.32 3.70 -7.69
CA ALA A 189 12.96 2.43 -8.30
C ALA A 189 14.05 1.97 -9.27
N ASP A 190 14.42 0.68 -9.22
CA ASP A 190 15.39 0.10 -10.16
C ASP A 190 14.77 -0.09 -11.54
N ILE A 191 13.49 -0.46 -11.59
CA ILE A 191 12.66 -0.46 -12.80
C ILE A 191 11.28 0.12 -12.49
N VAL A 192 10.61 0.67 -13.52
CA VAL A 192 9.23 1.14 -13.45
C VAL A 192 8.45 0.55 -14.60
N VAL A 193 7.34 -0.09 -14.28
CA VAL A 193 6.42 -0.74 -15.24
C VAL A 193 5.01 -0.14 -15.10
N ASP A 194 4.24 -0.19 -16.19
CA ASP A 194 2.87 0.30 -16.21
C ASP A 194 1.84 -0.82 -15.99
N SER A 195 2.26 -2.09 -16.00
CA SER A 195 1.35 -3.23 -15.84
C SER A 195 2.04 -4.48 -15.29
N PHE A 196 1.25 -5.40 -14.74
CA PHE A 196 1.73 -6.72 -14.33
C PHE A 196 2.13 -7.60 -15.52
N SER A 197 1.58 -7.37 -16.71
CA SER A 197 2.01 -8.08 -17.93
C SER A 197 3.42 -7.70 -18.34
N GLU A 198 3.77 -6.41 -18.24
CA GLU A 198 5.14 -5.92 -18.50
C GLU A 198 6.12 -6.49 -17.46
N LEU A 199 5.76 -6.42 -16.15
CA LEU A 199 6.57 -6.98 -15.08
C LEU A 199 6.83 -8.48 -15.28
N ARG A 200 5.79 -9.23 -15.66
CA ARG A 200 5.91 -10.65 -15.93
C ARG A 200 6.86 -10.93 -17.10
N ALA A 201 6.71 -10.20 -18.20
CA ALA A 201 7.60 -10.35 -19.36
C ALA A 201 9.08 -10.10 -19.02
N LEU A 202 9.35 -9.10 -18.17
CA LEU A 202 10.70 -8.85 -17.68
C LEU A 202 11.23 -10.02 -16.85
N LEU A 203 10.45 -10.55 -15.91
CA LEU A 203 10.87 -11.67 -15.05
C LEU A 203 11.04 -12.98 -15.85
N GLU A 204 10.30 -13.19 -16.94
CA GLU A 204 10.46 -14.35 -17.84
C GLU A 204 11.71 -14.23 -18.73
N SER A 205 12.32 -13.06 -18.84
CA SER A 205 13.54 -12.82 -19.63
C SER A 205 14.84 -12.95 -18.84
N LEU A 206 14.76 -13.12 -17.52
CA LEU A 206 15.91 -13.32 -16.60
C LEU A 206 16.33 -14.79 -16.56
#